data_949b789e044d1bc77253b577d7e2018c
#
_entry.id   949b789e044d1bc77253b577d7e2018c
#
_cell.length_a   1.000
_cell.length_b   1.000
_cell.length_c   1.000
_cell.angle_alpha   90.00
_cell.angle_beta   90.00
_cell.angle_gamma   90.00
#
_symmetry.space_group_name_H-M   'P 1'
#
loop_
_entity.id
_entity.type
_entity.pdbx_description
1 polymer ?
#
loop_
_entity_poly.entity_id
_entity_poly.type
_entity_poly.pdbx_seq_one_letter_code
_entity_poly.pdbx_strand_id
1 'polypeptide(L)'
;MLTAKGNKRQVVKHSYTDMAQKEEIGTTSTNKTPLTQREKAVLKMYNTHQIKGDGAPPFPLKLQILLKIVHNEGHDDIISWLPHGRAFGIHKPGLFEHEIMKRFFKQSQIASFQRQLNLYGFIRLSSGSDKGAYYHESFLRGRPLLSLGIIRIRIKGNKTRPAPSLPEEEPQFYKMPFLGPVDLSPGCDGENHDTMRPQQEVRMSAFS
;
A
#
# COMPACT_ATOMS: atom_id res chain seq x y z
N MET A 1 48.30 3.13 19.56
CA MET A 1 47.48 3.51 18.38
C MET A 1 46.32 2.51 18.23
N LEU A 2 45.13 2.89 18.65
CA LEU A 2 43.94 2.02 18.53
C LEU A 2 43.22 2.42 17.25
N THR A 3 43.23 1.55 16.25
CA THR A 3 42.48 1.75 14.98
C THR A 3 41.02 1.45 15.24
N ALA A 4 40.18 2.47 15.21
CA ALA A 4 38.73 2.34 15.26
C ALA A 4 38.26 1.57 14.02
N LYS A 5 37.80 0.33 14.18
CA LYS A 5 37.09 -0.42 13.14
C LYS A 5 35.75 0.26 12.88
N GLY A 6 35.72 1.12 11.88
CA GLY A 6 34.49 1.69 11.37
C GLY A 6 33.56 0.60 10.84
N ASN A 7 32.45 0.39 11.51
CA ASN A 7 31.41 -0.55 11.12
C ASN A 7 30.75 0.00 9.83
N LYS A 8 31.22 -0.45 8.65
CA LYS A 8 30.62 -0.09 7.36
C LYS A 8 29.17 -0.57 7.36
N ARG A 9 28.24 0.37 7.37
CA ARG A 9 26.80 0.09 7.19
C ARG A 9 26.64 -0.57 5.83
N GLN A 10 26.08 -1.78 5.81
CA GLN A 10 25.79 -2.50 4.59
C GLN A 10 24.59 -1.82 3.91
N VAL A 11 24.82 -1.25 2.74
CA VAL A 11 23.75 -0.61 1.93
C VAL A 11 22.92 -1.74 1.33
N VAL A 12 21.63 -1.78 1.66
CA VAL A 12 20.69 -2.72 1.04
C VAL A 12 20.25 -2.11 -0.28
N LYS A 13 20.61 -2.74 -1.40
CA LYS A 13 20.09 -2.37 -2.72
C LYS A 13 18.62 -2.74 -2.78
N HIS A 14 17.79 -1.76 -3.06
CA HIS A 14 16.36 -1.96 -3.25
C HIS A 14 16.07 -2.05 -4.76
N SER A 15 15.76 -3.25 -5.24
CA SER A 15 15.19 -3.42 -6.57
C SER A 15 13.67 -3.51 -6.43
N TYR A 16 12.92 -2.57 -7.01
CA TYR A 16 11.47 -2.63 -7.07
C TYR A 16 11.03 -3.49 -8.26
N THR A 17 10.20 -4.49 -7.99
CA THR A 17 9.52 -5.28 -9.02
C THR A 17 8.04 -4.91 -9.01
N ASP A 18 7.50 -4.45 -10.16
CA ASP A 18 6.08 -4.15 -10.25
C ASP A 18 5.26 -5.45 -10.29
N MET A 19 4.62 -5.76 -9.19
CA MET A 19 3.78 -6.96 -9.04
C MET A 19 2.37 -6.78 -9.60
N ALA A 20 2.01 -5.60 -10.11
CA ALA A 20 0.68 -5.33 -10.65
C ALA A 20 0.32 -6.25 -11.82
N GLN A 21 1.29 -6.52 -12.68
CA GLN A 21 1.10 -7.41 -13.84
C GLN A 21 0.93 -8.89 -13.46
N LYS A 22 1.44 -9.30 -12.29
CA LYS A 22 1.41 -10.70 -11.86
C LYS A 22 0.02 -11.15 -11.43
N GLU A 23 -0.85 -10.24 -11.03
CA GLU A 23 -2.23 -10.53 -10.63
C GLU A 23 -3.21 -10.52 -11.81
N GLU A 24 -2.91 -9.79 -12.88
CA GLU A 24 -3.73 -9.78 -14.10
C GLU A 24 -3.76 -11.13 -14.82
N ILE A 25 -2.75 -11.96 -14.63
CA ILE A 25 -2.71 -13.35 -15.15
C ILE A 25 -3.84 -14.20 -14.54
N GLY A 26 -4.34 -13.84 -13.35
CA GLY A 26 -5.44 -14.54 -12.66
C GLY A 26 -6.84 -14.06 -13.04
N THR A 27 -7.00 -12.85 -13.61
CA THR A 27 -8.31 -12.24 -13.87
C THR A 27 -8.77 -12.30 -15.32
N THR A 28 -7.87 -12.42 -16.29
CA THR A 28 -8.18 -12.38 -17.73
C THR A 28 -7.93 -13.70 -18.48
N SER A 29 -7.32 -14.70 -17.85
CA SER A 29 -7.10 -15.99 -18.51
C SER A 29 -8.31 -16.94 -18.32
N THR A 30 -8.79 -17.51 -19.40
CA THR A 30 -9.86 -18.52 -19.48
C THR A 30 -9.58 -19.80 -18.66
N ASN A 31 -8.41 -19.94 -18.08
CA ASN A 31 -8.01 -21.03 -17.17
C ASN A 31 -7.92 -20.50 -15.72
N LYS A 32 -9.06 -20.06 -15.15
CA LYS A 32 -9.13 -19.65 -13.75
C LYS A 32 -8.92 -20.87 -12.84
N THR A 33 -7.73 -21.03 -12.29
CA THR A 33 -7.54 -21.90 -11.13
C THR A 33 -8.47 -21.41 -10.01
N PRO A 34 -9.34 -22.28 -9.45
CA PRO A 34 -10.27 -21.86 -8.41
C PRO A 34 -9.50 -21.32 -7.21
N LEU A 35 -9.97 -20.18 -6.68
CA LEU A 35 -9.37 -19.55 -5.50
C LEU A 35 -9.28 -20.54 -4.35
N THR A 36 -8.14 -20.58 -3.70
CA THR A 36 -7.93 -21.38 -2.49
C THR A 36 -8.84 -20.88 -1.36
N GLN A 37 -9.10 -21.72 -0.36
CA GLN A 37 -9.89 -21.33 0.81
C GLN A 37 -9.29 -20.12 1.54
N ARG A 38 -7.96 -20.00 1.56
CA ARG A 38 -7.25 -18.86 2.15
C ARG A 38 -7.50 -17.58 1.38
N GLU A 39 -7.45 -17.59 0.06
CA GLU A 39 -7.71 -16.43 -0.80
C GLU A 39 -9.17 -15.97 -0.68
N LYS A 40 -10.11 -16.91 -0.67
CA LYS A 40 -11.54 -16.61 -0.42
C LYS A 40 -11.75 -15.92 0.94
N ALA A 41 -11.06 -16.38 1.99
CA ALA A 41 -11.13 -15.78 3.32
C ALA A 41 -10.57 -14.34 3.31
N VAL A 42 -9.46 -14.11 2.62
CA VAL A 42 -8.85 -12.77 2.48
C VAL A 42 -9.78 -11.80 1.76
N LEU A 43 -10.36 -12.22 0.64
CA LEU A 43 -11.33 -11.41 -0.10
C LEU A 43 -12.57 -11.11 0.73
N LYS A 44 -13.08 -12.10 1.46
CA LYS A 44 -14.19 -11.90 2.41
C LYS A 44 -13.83 -10.84 3.45
N MET A 45 -12.68 -10.96 4.14
CA MET A 45 -12.24 -9.99 5.15
C MET A 45 -12.09 -8.58 4.56
N TYR A 46 -11.51 -8.48 3.36
CA TYR A 46 -11.31 -7.21 2.68
C TYR A 46 -12.64 -6.55 2.29
N ASN A 47 -13.59 -7.32 1.78
CA ASN A 47 -14.90 -6.82 1.34
C ASN A 47 -15.82 -6.48 2.52
N THR A 48 -15.78 -7.27 3.60
CA THR A 48 -16.60 -7.06 4.80
C THR A 48 -15.94 -6.13 5.82
N HIS A 49 -14.73 -5.62 5.52
CA HIS A 49 -13.95 -4.77 6.43
C HIS A 49 -13.69 -5.41 7.81
N GLN A 50 -13.56 -6.73 7.85
CA GLN A 50 -13.34 -7.47 9.09
C GLN A 50 -11.89 -7.29 9.58
N ILE A 51 -11.72 -6.64 10.73
CA ILE A 51 -10.41 -6.31 11.33
C ILE A 51 -10.18 -6.90 12.71
N LYS A 52 -11.23 -7.41 13.36
CA LYS A 52 -11.20 -7.98 14.72
C LYS A 52 -11.89 -9.34 14.75
N GLY A 53 -11.66 -10.10 15.81
CA GLY A 53 -12.26 -11.42 16.04
C GLY A 53 -11.27 -12.56 15.82
N ASP A 54 -11.77 -13.79 15.93
CA ASP A 54 -11.00 -15.00 15.62
C ASP A 54 -10.61 -14.98 14.13
N GLY A 55 -9.30 -15.17 13.88
CA GLY A 55 -8.76 -15.05 12.53
C GLY A 55 -8.54 -13.61 12.06
N ALA A 56 -8.29 -12.65 12.98
CA ALA A 56 -7.96 -11.28 12.60
C ALA A 56 -6.88 -11.24 11.50
N PRO A 57 -7.04 -10.37 10.47
CA PRO A 57 -6.13 -10.35 9.34
C PRO A 57 -4.70 -9.98 9.75
N PRO A 58 -3.68 -10.51 9.04
CA PRO A 58 -2.28 -10.11 9.25
C PRO A 58 -2.11 -8.61 8.98
N PHE A 59 -1.04 -8.03 9.54
CA PHE A 59 -0.81 -6.58 9.49
C PHE A 59 -0.92 -5.97 8.08
N PRO A 60 -0.33 -6.54 7.00
CA PRO A 60 -0.46 -5.95 5.67
C PRO A 60 -1.91 -5.93 5.15
N LEU A 61 -2.66 -7.01 5.33
CA LEU A 61 -4.06 -7.04 4.93
C LEU A 61 -4.92 -6.09 5.77
N LYS A 62 -4.65 -6.00 7.08
CA LYS A 62 -5.31 -5.04 7.96
C LYS A 62 -5.07 -3.60 7.51
N LEU A 63 -3.86 -3.28 7.04
CA LEU A 63 -3.51 -1.98 6.48
C LEU A 63 -4.25 -1.69 5.17
N GLN A 64 -4.41 -2.70 4.29
CA GLN A 64 -5.27 -2.58 3.09
C GLN A 64 -6.71 -2.23 3.45
N ILE A 65 -7.27 -2.94 4.43
CA ILE A 65 -8.65 -2.71 4.90
C ILE A 65 -8.77 -1.31 5.53
N LEU A 66 -7.79 -0.90 6.35
CA LEU A 66 -7.75 0.42 6.95
C LEU A 66 -7.82 1.51 5.87
N LEU A 67 -6.94 1.46 4.87
CA LEU A 67 -6.89 2.46 3.80
C LEU A 67 -8.20 2.52 3.02
N LYS A 68 -8.87 1.38 2.81
CA LYS A 68 -10.19 1.33 2.17
C LYS A 68 -11.28 1.98 3.03
N ILE A 69 -11.31 1.68 4.34
CA ILE A 69 -12.29 2.25 5.28
C ILE A 69 -12.11 3.76 5.38
N VAL A 70 -10.89 4.22 5.61
CA VAL A 70 -10.56 5.65 5.77
C VAL A 70 -10.93 6.44 4.52
N HIS A 71 -10.67 5.88 3.33
CA HIS A 71 -11.11 6.46 2.06
C HIS A 71 -12.63 6.58 1.97
N ASN A 72 -13.37 5.53 2.31
CA ASN A 72 -14.84 5.53 2.29
C ASN A 72 -15.45 6.49 3.33
N GLU A 73 -14.74 6.75 4.43
CA GLU A 73 -15.13 7.72 5.46
C GLU A 73 -14.76 9.17 5.10
N GLY A 74 -14.03 9.39 3.98
CA GLY A 74 -13.60 10.72 3.54
C GLY A 74 -12.42 11.31 4.33
N HIS A 75 -11.62 10.47 4.97
CA HIS A 75 -10.46 10.87 5.77
C HIS A 75 -9.12 10.68 5.05
N ASP A 76 -9.11 10.82 3.73
CA ASP A 76 -7.90 10.73 2.89
C ASP A 76 -6.86 11.79 3.24
N ASP A 77 -7.27 12.87 3.87
CA ASP A 77 -6.42 13.93 4.38
C ASP A 77 -5.55 13.52 5.59
N ILE A 78 -5.89 12.40 6.25
CA ILE A 78 -5.13 11.85 7.39
C ILE A 78 -4.14 10.79 6.89
N ILE A 79 -4.62 9.80 6.15
CA ILE A 79 -3.84 8.73 5.55
C ILE A 79 -4.53 8.27 4.27
N SER A 80 -3.80 8.15 3.17
CA SER A 80 -4.38 7.74 1.90
C SER A 80 -3.41 6.97 1.00
N TRP A 81 -3.96 6.26 0.02
CA TRP A 81 -3.21 5.84 -1.13
C TRP A 81 -2.77 7.06 -1.95
N LEU A 82 -1.55 7.02 -2.46
CA LEU A 82 -1.12 7.98 -3.47
C LEU A 82 -1.78 7.68 -4.83
N PRO A 83 -1.89 8.67 -5.74
CA PRO A 83 -2.65 8.53 -6.98
C PRO A 83 -2.30 7.31 -7.82
N HIS A 84 -1.02 6.97 -7.92
CA HIS A 84 -0.52 5.81 -8.68
C HIS A 84 -0.86 4.44 -8.04
N GLY A 85 -1.37 4.41 -6.80
CA GLY A 85 -1.81 3.18 -6.10
C GLY A 85 -0.71 2.22 -5.64
N ARG A 86 0.58 2.63 -5.66
CA ARG A 86 1.74 1.79 -5.27
C ARG A 86 2.37 2.18 -3.94
N ALA A 87 2.00 3.32 -3.40
CA ALA A 87 2.43 3.79 -2.10
C ALA A 87 1.27 4.44 -1.35
N PHE A 88 1.41 4.58 -0.05
CA PHE A 88 0.46 5.32 0.80
C PHE A 88 1.21 6.33 1.66
N GLY A 89 0.55 7.44 1.97
CA GLY A 89 1.09 8.53 2.78
C GLY A 89 0.32 8.71 4.08
N ILE A 90 1.02 9.02 5.17
CA ILE A 90 0.44 9.50 6.42
C ILE A 90 0.62 11.02 6.43
N HIS A 91 -0.46 11.75 6.14
CA HIS A 91 -0.42 13.19 5.95
C HIS A 91 -0.50 13.95 7.28
N LYS A 92 -1.31 13.44 8.23
CA LYS A 92 -1.49 14.02 9.56
C LYS A 92 -1.17 12.98 10.65
N PRO A 93 0.12 12.81 11.02
CA PRO A 93 0.54 11.75 11.94
C PRO A 93 -0.16 11.80 13.30
N GLY A 94 -0.42 12.98 13.85
CA GLY A 94 -1.10 13.15 15.13
C GLY A 94 -2.54 12.64 15.08
N LEU A 95 -3.33 13.04 14.07
CA LEU A 95 -4.70 12.56 13.90
C LEU A 95 -4.72 11.07 13.59
N PHE A 96 -3.80 10.58 12.76
CA PHE A 96 -3.67 9.15 12.48
C PHE A 96 -3.46 8.36 13.77
N GLU A 97 -2.57 8.81 14.67
CA GLU A 97 -2.29 8.16 15.95
C GLU A 97 -3.50 8.17 16.89
N HIS A 98 -4.14 9.33 17.03
CA HIS A 98 -5.21 9.50 18.02
C HIS A 98 -6.56 8.94 17.58
N GLU A 99 -6.91 9.05 16.31
CA GLU A 99 -8.25 8.73 15.80
C GLU A 99 -8.29 7.40 15.04
N ILE A 100 -7.32 7.17 14.14
CA ILE A 100 -7.38 6.03 13.25
C ILE A 100 -6.70 4.79 13.86
N MET A 101 -5.46 4.91 14.34
CA MET A 101 -4.69 3.75 14.81
C MET A 101 -5.40 2.95 15.88
N LYS A 102 -6.03 3.59 16.85
CA LYS A 102 -6.73 2.94 17.99
C LYS A 102 -7.88 2.05 17.54
N ARG A 103 -8.51 2.37 16.41
CA ARG A 103 -9.62 1.58 15.84
C ARG A 103 -9.14 0.26 15.27
N PHE A 104 -7.95 0.26 14.66
CA PHE A 104 -7.43 -0.85 13.85
C PHE A 104 -6.32 -1.65 14.52
N PHE A 105 -5.47 -1.02 15.30
CA PHE A 105 -4.28 -1.63 15.88
C PHE A 105 -4.31 -1.60 17.41
N LYS A 106 -3.57 -2.54 18.01
CA LYS A 106 -3.32 -2.54 19.46
C LYS A 106 -2.26 -1.50 19.87
N GLN A 107 -1.41 -1.10 18.91
CA GLN A 107 -0.39 -0.08 19.14
C GLN A 107 -1.05 1.29 19.25
N SER A 108 -0.60 2.08 20.22
CA SER A 108 -1.07 3.43 20.46
C SER A 108 -0.13 4.52 19.97
N GLN A 109 1.09 4.16 19.53
CA GLN A 109 2.12 5.11 19.10
C GLN A 109 2.52 4.91 17.64
N ILE A 110 2.67 6.01 16.91
CA ILE A 110 3.09 6.00 15.52
C ILE A 110 4.47 5.35 15.30
N ALA A 111 5.38 5.51 16.26
CA ALA A 111 6.70 4.87 16.21
C ALA A 111 6.58 3.33 16.19
N SER A 112 5.63 2.77 16.93
CA SER A 112 5.36 1.32 16.92
C SER A 112 4.76 0.86 15.62
N PHE A 113 3.89 1.68 14.98
CA PHE A 113 3.34 1.42 13.68
C PHE A 113 4.43 1.44 12.59
N GLN A 114 5.28 2.46 12.60
CA GLN A 114 6.43 2.56 11.67
C GLN A 114 7.40 1.39 11.84
N ARG A 115 7.61 0.93 13.09
CA ARG A 115 8.38 -0.28 13.36
C ARG A 115 7.75 -1.52 12.73
N GLN A 116 6.41 -1.65 12.77
CA GLN A 116 5.72 -2.75 12.09
C GLN A 116 5.93 -2.67 10.57
N LEU A 117 5.78 -1.50 9.96
CA LEU A 117 6.06 -1.32 8.53
C LEU A 117 7.46 -1.83 8.16
N ASN A 118 8.48 -1.41 8.91
CA ASN A 118 9.85 -1.87 8.68
C ASN A 118 10.02 -3.39 8.85
N LEU A 119 9.32 -4.00 9.83
CA LEU A 119 9.36 -5.44 10.06
C LEU A 119 8.66 -6.24 8.94
N TYR A 120 7.77 -5.62 8.18
CA TYR A 120 7.12 -6.21 7.01
C TYR A 120 7.77 -5.79 5.68
N GLY A 121 8.95 -5.14 5.73
CA GLY A 121 9.71 -4.79 4.55
C GLY A 121 9.19 -3.58 3.78
N PHE A 122 8.29 -2.78 4.37
CA PHE A 122 7.91 -1.51 3.76
C PHE A 122 9.08 -0.54 3.75
N ILE A 123 9.24 0.16 2.66
CA ILE A 123 10.30 1.15 2.44
C ILE A 123 9.65 2.53 2.43
N ARG A 124 10.33 3.49 3.05
CA ARG A 124 9.89 4.89 3.06
C ARG A 124 10.63 5.66 1.98
N LEU A 125 9.89 6.35 1.12
CA LEU A 125 10.45 7.23 0.10
C LEU A 125 11.19 8.42 0.74
N SER A 126 12.39 8.69 0.27
CA SER A 126 13.27 9.73 0.81
C SER A 126 13.26 11.00 -0.03
N SER A 127 12.80 10.93 -1.27
CA SER A 127 12.85 12.01 -2.26
C SER A 127 11.57 12.14 -3.09
N GLY A 128 11.53 13.13 -3.96
CA GLY A 128 10.43 13.36 -4.90
C GLY A 128 9.14 13.90 -4.26
N SER A 129 8.06 13.93 -5.06
CA SER A 129 6.73 14.40 -4.65
C SER A 129 6.13 13.54 -3.52
N ASP A 130 6.50 12.27 -3.48
CA ASP A 130 5.96 11.27 -2.57
C ASP A 130 6.85 11.05 -1.33
N LYS A 131 7.77 11.98 -1.09
CA LYS A 131 8.67 11.92 0.06
C LYS A 131 7.91 11.67 1.37
N GLY A 132 8.33 10.63 2.09
CA GLY A 132 7.72 10.25 3.36
C GLY A 132 6.66 9.18 3.25
N ALA A 133 6.15 8.87 2.06
CA ALA A 133 5.24 7.78 1.82
C ALA A 133 5.92 6.41 1.94
N TYR A 134 5.11 5.36 2.12
CA TYR A 134 5.57 3.99 2.28
C TYR A 134 5.09 3.13 1.13
N TYR A 135 5.97 2.26 0.62
CA TYR A 135 5.64 1.30 -0.43
C TYR A 135 6.20 -0.10 -0.11
N HIS A 136 5.63 -1.10 -0.76
CA HIS A 136 6.13 -2.46 -0.82
C HIS A 136 5.68 -3.06 -2.16
N GLU A 137 6.52 -3.85 -2.84
CA GLU A 137 6.22 -4.38 -4.17
C GLU A 137 4.90 -5.18 -4.27
N SER A 138 4.56 -5.90 -3.19
CA SER A 138 3.31 -6.68 -3.09
C SER A 138 2.19 -5.95 -2.33
N PHE A 139 2.32 -4.64 -2.07
CA PHE A 139 1.31 -3.84 -1.41
C PHE A 139 0.75 -2.80 -2.36
N LEU A 140 -0.29 -3.17 -3.10
CA LEU A 140 -0.85 -2.41 -4.19
C LEU A 140 -2.33 -2.12 -3.94
N ARG A 141 -2.81 -0.94 -4.34
CA ARG A 141 -4.20 -0.51 -4.19
C ARG A 141 -5.14 -1.50 -4.88
N GLY A 142 -6.16 -1.97 -4.15
CA GLY A 142 -7.15 -2.90 -4.68
C GLY A 142 -6.63 -4.34 -4.91
N ARG A 143 -5.41 -4.69 -4.45
CA ARG A 143 -4.81 -6.02 -4.62
C ARG A 143 -4.58 -6.73 -3.26
N PRO A 144 -5.63 -7.05 -2.48
CA PRO A 144 -5.47 -7.62 -1.14
C PRO A 144 -4.80 -9.01 -1.14
N LEU A 145 -4.94 -9.80 -2.21
CA LEU A 145 -4.34 -11.13 -2.30
C LEU A 145 -2.81 -11.07 -2.34
N LEU A 146 -2.22 -10.06 -2.96
CA LEU A 146 -0.76 -9.86 -2.95
C LEU A 146 -0.22 -9.67 -1.54
N SER A 147 -1.02 -9.10 -0.64
CA SER A 147 -0.63 -8.91 0.77
C SER A 147 -0.38 -10.23 1.52
N LEU A 148 -0.86 -11.36 1.00
CA LEU A 148 -0.55 -12.69 1.55
C LEU A 148 0.93 -13.07 1.42
N GLY A 149 1.60 -12.52 0.42
CA GLY A 149 3.04 -12.73 0.18
C GLY A 149 3.94 -11.88 1.08
N ILE A 150 3.39 -10.88 1.78
CA ILE A 150 4.16 -10.00 2.66
C ILE A 150 4.37 -10.69 4.01
N ILE A 151 5.58 -11.17 4.23
CA ILE A 151 5.95 -11.94 5.42
C ILE A 151 6.77 -11.07 6.36
N ARG A 152 6.51 -11.20 7.66
CA ARG A 152 7.30 -10.50 8.68
C ARG A 152 8.74 -11.00 8.69
N ILE A 153 9.68 -10.09 8.49
CA ILE A 153 11.12 -10.36 8.55
C ILE A 153 11.51 -10.69 9.99
N ARG A 154 11.99 -11.89 10.22
CA ARG A 154 12.55 -12.29 11.53
C ARG A 154 13.98 -11.80 11.64
N ILE A 155 14.18 -10.71 12.35
CA ILE A 155 15.54 -10.21 12.64
C ILE A 155 16.11 -11.07 13.78
N LYS A 156 16.92 -12.07 13.44
CA LYS A 156 17.75 -12.78 14.42
C LYS A 156 18.99 -11.92 14.72
N GLY A 157 19.01 -11.27 15.87
CA GLY A 157 20.24 -10.84 16.55
C GLY A 157 21.12 -9.74 15.95
N ASN A 158 21.14 -9.52 14.65
CA ASN A 158 21.91 -8.45 14.04
C ASN A 158 21.09 -7.17 13.95
N LYS A 159 21.55 -6.12 14.65
CA LYS A 159 21.00 -4.76 14.67
C LYS A 159 21.23 -4.01 13.34
N THR A 160 21.12 -4.67 12.21
CA THR A 160 21.23 -4.03 10.90
C THR A 160 19.94 -3.23 10.69
N ARG A 161 20.00 -1.93 10.95
CA ARG A 161 18.95 -1.02 10.48
C ARG A 161 18.94 -1.10 8.95
N PRO A 162 17.77 -1.21 8.30
CA PRO A 162 17.70 -1.03 6.86
C PRO A 162 18.39 0.28 6.52
N ALA A 163 19.26 0.27 5.52
CA ALA A 163 19.83 1.51 5.02
C ALA A 163 18.68 2.39 4.49
N PRO A 164 18.77 3.71 4.63
CA PRO A 164 17.84 4.58 3.94
C PRO A 164 17.91 4.28 2.44
N SER A 165 16.76 4.29 1.75
CA SER A 165 16.73 4.17 0.30
C SER A 165 17.58 5.27 -0.31
N LEU A 166 18.37 4.92 -1.33
CA LEU A 166 19.07 5.92 -2.11
C LEU A 166 18.04 6.57 -3.05
N PRO A 167 17.96 7.91 -3.11
CA PRO A 167 16.99 8.61 -3.97
C PRO A 167 17.04 8.16 -5.43
N GLU A 168 18.21 7.77 -5.91
CA GLU A 168 18.47 7.32 -7.29
C GLU A 168 17.91 5.91 -7.56
N GLU A 169 17.75 5.09 -6.53
CA GLU A 169 17.21 3.72 -6.63
C GLU A 169 15.70 3.68 -6.36
N GLU A 170 15.07 4.80 -6.01
CA GLU A 170 13.64 4.87 -5.74
C GLU A 170 12.82 4.71 -7.03
N PRO A 171 11.76 3.88 -6.99
CA PRO A 171 10.94 3.64 -8.16
C PRO A 171 10.16 4.90 -8.58
N GLN A 172 10.10 5.14 -9.89
CA GLN A 172 9.37 6.29 -10.45
C GLN A 172 7.91 5.91 -10.73
N PHE A 173 7.09 5.84 -9.69
CA PHE A 173 5.72 5.34 -9.76
C PHE A 173 4.82 6.09 -10.72
N TYR A 174 5.02 7.41 -10.92
CA TYR A 174 4.23 8.21 -11.87
C TYR A 174 4.50 7.89 -13.34
N LYS A 175 5.58 7.15 -13.64
CA LYS A 175 5.86 6.64 -14.98
C LYS A 175 5.22 5.27 -15.23
N MET A 176 4.64 4.65 -14.21
CA MET A 176 3.96 3.36 -14.29
C MET A 176 2.45 3.56 -14.46
N PRO A 177 1.72 2.60 -15.06
CA PRO A 177 0.26 2.66 -15.15
C PRO A 177 -0.37 2.80 -13.76
N PHE A 178 -1.34 3.70 -13.61
CA PHE A 178 -2.02 3.91 -12.33
C PHE A 178 -2.89 2.70 -11.99
N LEU A 179 -2.88 2.33 -10.71
CA LEU A 179 -3.72 1.25 -10.18
C LEU A 179 -5.00 1.86 -9.61
N GLY A 180 -6.10 1.63 -10.32
CA GLY A 180 -7.43 1.98 -9.82
C GLY A 180 -7.90 1.05 -8.70
N PRO A 181 -9.00 1.39 -8.00
CA PRO A 181 -9.72 0.43 -7.17
C PRO A 181 -10.19 -0.72 -8.06
N VAL A 182 -9.84 -1.96 -7.71
CA VAL A 182 -10.43 -3.13 -8.37
C VAL A 182 -11.73 -3.42 -7.66
N ASP A 183 -12.82 -3.41 -8.41
CA ASP A 183 -14.11 -3.91 -7.91
C ASP A 183 -14.03 -5.44 -7.86
N LEU A 184 -13.86 -5.96 -6.65
CA LEU A 184 -13.80 -7.40 -6.37
C LEU A 184 -15.21 -7.95 -6.05
N SER A 185 -16.26 -7.30 -6.52
CA SER A 185 -17.63 -7.81 -6.41
C SER A 185 -17.73 -9.12 -7.17
N PRO A 186 -18.24 -10.22 -6.59
CA PRO A 186 -18.44 -11.46 -7.29
C PRO A 186 -19.61 -11.29 -8.28
N GLY A 187 -19.28 -11.20 -9.58
CA GLY A 187 -20.25 -11.29 -10.69
C GLY A 187 -20.86 -9.97 -11.14
N CYS A 188 -20.12 -9.21 -11.96
CA CYS A 188 -20.69 -8.40 -13.03
C CYS A 188 -19.84 -8.71 -14.27
N ASP A 189 -20.40 -9.50 -15.14
CA ASP A 189 -19.87 -9.76 -16.48
C ASP A 189 -19.80 -8.42 -17.24
N GLY A 190 -18.70 -8.26 -17.97
CA GLY A 190 -18.30 -7.01 -18.56
C GLY A 190 -19.37 -6.37 -19.43
N GLU A 191 -19.72 -5.15 -19.11
CA GLU A 191 -20.19 -4.19 -20.09
C GLU A 191 -19.15 -3.07 -20.22
N ASN A 192 -18.59 -3.00 -21.40
CA ASN A 192 -17.76 -1.93 -21.89
C ASN A 192 -18.49 -0.60 -21.72
N HIS A 193 -18.08 0.24 -20.79
CA HIS A 193 -18.34 1.67 -20.85
C HIS A 193 -17.07 2.38 -21.36
N ASP A 194 -16.96 2.37 -22.66
CA ASP A 194 -16.24 3.38 -23.42
C ASP A 194 -17.03 4.70 -23.33
N THR A 195 -16.29 5.81 -23.27
CA THR A 195 -16.78 7.18 -23.35
C THR A 195 -17.31 7.85 -22.08
N MET A 196 -16.53 8.79 -21.52
CA MET A 196 -16.77 10.22 -21.64
C MET A 196 -15.73 11.05 -20.89
N ARG A 197 -14.91 11.75 -21.66
CA ARG A 197 -14.18 12.93 -21.19
C ARG A 197 -15.20 14.03 -20.92
N PRO A 198 -15.20 14.71 -19.77
CA PRO A 198 -15.87 15.99 -19.66
C PRO A 198 -15.01 17.05 -20.36
N GLN A 199 -15.54 17.61 -21.43
CA GLN A 199 -15.03 18.86 -22.01
C GLN A 199 -15.36 19.98 -21.02
N GLN A 200 -14.32 20.68 -20.55
CA GLN A 200 -14.48 21.96 -19.87
C GLN A 200 -14.89 23.01 -20.92
N GLU A 201 -16.16 23.38 -20.92
CA GLU A 201 -16.62 24.61 -21.56
C GLU A 201 -16.08 25.83 -20.83
N VAL A 202 -15.15 26.51 -21.48
CA VAL A 202 -14.71 27.86 -21.09
C VAL A 202 -15.83 28.83 -21.51
N ARG A 203 -16.67 29.24 -20.58
CA ARG A 203 -17.55 30.38 -20.78
C ARG A 203 -16.75 31.67 -20.61
N MET A 204 -16.38 32.28 -21.71
CA MET A 204 -16.03 33.70 -21.76
C MET A 204 -17.34 34.51 -21.68
N SER A 205 -17.58 35.15 -20.56
CA SER A 205 -18.55 36.24 -20.48
C SER A 205 -17.87 37.55 -20.86
N ALA A 206 -18.25 38.07 -22.03
CA ALA A 206 -17.92 39.43 -22.45
C ALA A 206 -18.75 40.40 -21.61
N PHE A 207 -18.09 41.39 -21.03
CA PHE A 207 -18.70 42.60 -20.51
C PHE A 207 -18.76 43.63 -21.63
N SER A 208 -19.97 44.12 -21.90
CA SER A 208 -20.26 45.46 -22.46
C SER A 208 -20.91 46.28 -21.41
#